data_ee723c7fb3c78bb6c2ebb58acdba0145
#
_entry.id   ee723c7fb3c78bb6c2ebb58acdba0145
#
_cell.length_a   1.000
_cell.length_b   1.000
_cell.length_c   1.000
_cell.angle_alpha   90.00
_cell.angle_beta   90.00
_cell.angle_gamma   90.00
#
_symmetry.space_group_name_H-M   'P 1'
#
loop_
_entity.id
_entity.type
_entity.pdbx_description
1 polymer ?
#
loop_
_entity_poly.entity_id
_entity_poly.type
_entity_poly.pdbx_seq_one_letter_code
_entity_poly.pdbx_strand_id
1 'polypeptide(L)'
;MPEGITRISSKTFAMCSNLTSITIPDSVTSIGKGVFFSCPKLKSVVIPDSVIEIDVFKKGENESGYWWTVFNQNTTVICNKNSAAYKYAKENNIPVKLMPKPAKKGTILTVPSKKIKVKVTSSSKKNPTVAVMKITNKKAKKLTIPSTVKVGGVTYKVTAVASQAFKGNKNLTNITIARGITKIGNEAFSGCKNLKKITVTAGNLTTIRKSAFKGINKKATITVKGAKKAKTTLIKKLKKSSIGYVKTWKIK
;
A
#
# COMPACT_ATOMS: atom_id res chain seq x y z
N MET A 1 3.48 3.78 17.26
CA MET A 1 2.40 4.16 18.20
C MET A 1 1.34 3.07 18.16
N PRO A 2 0.66 2.76 19.28
CA PRO A 2 -0.46 1.82 19.30
C PRO A 2 -1.59 2.28 18.37
N GLU A 3 -2.31 1.33 17.77
CA GLU A 3 -3.53 1.64 17.01
C GLU A 3 -4.65 2.05 17.98
N GLY A 4 -5.49 3.01 17.59
CA GLY A 4 -6.67 3.44 18.34
C GLY A 4 -6.48 4.68 19.22
N ILE A 5 -5.27 5.23 19.38
CA ILE A 5 -5.12 6.53 20.06
C ILE A 5 -5.70 7.63 19.18
N THR A 6 -6.48 8.54 19.80
CA THR A 6 -7.10 9.67 19.10
C THR A 6 -6.46 11.01 19.42
N ARG A 7 -5.74 11.10 20.54
CA ARG A 7 -5.03 12.30 20.99
C ARG A 7 -3.58 11.97 21.37
N ILE A 8 -2.64 12.84 21.03
CA ILE A 8 -1.29 12.86 21.58
C ILE A 8 -1.25 13.98 22.62
N SER A 9 -1.12 13.61 23.88
CA SER A 9 -1.12 14.58 25.00
C SER A 9 0.10 15.48 24.94
N SER A 10 0.01 16.64 25.61
CA SER A 10 1.12 17.59 25.68
C SER A 10 2.40 16.93 26.21
N LYS A 11 3.55 17.30 25.62
CA LYS A 11 4.91 16.82 25.99
C LYS A 11 5.12 15.30 25.86
N THR A 12 4.22 14.52 25.20
CA THR A 12 4.32 13.04 25.10
C THR A 12 5.68 12.56 24.59
N PHE A 13 6.28 13.25 23.64
CA PHE A 13 7.60 12.95 23.07
C PHE A 13 8.61 14.04 23.37
N ALA A 14 8.38 14.86 24.41
CA ALA A 14 9.36 15.87 24.80
C ALA A 14 10.67 15.20 25.25
N MET A 15 11.79 15.88 24.95
CA MET A 15 13.17 15.44 25.30
C MET A 15 13.58 14.09 24.69
N CYS A 16 12.90 13.61 23.66
CA CYS A 16 13.30 12.41 22.93
C CYS A 16 14.54 12.67 22.07
N SER A 17 15.72 12.69 22.70
CA SER A 17 17.01 13.10 22.09
C SER A 17 17.43 12.24 20.89
N ASN A 18 16.96 10.99 20.79
CA ASN A 18 17.28 10.06 19.70
C ASN A 18 16.20 9.93 18.63
N LEU A 19 15.06 10.60 18.79
CA LEU A 19 13.96 10.55 17.82
C LEU A 19 14.36 11.30 16.55
N THR A 20 14.47 10.59 15.42
CA THR A 20 14.87 11.18 14.12
C THR A 20 13.69 11.45 13.19
N SER A 21 12.65 10.63 13.28
CA SER A 21 11.41 10.80 12.50
C SER A 21 10.26 10.06 13.16
N ILE A 22 9.03 10.53 12.90
CA ILE A 22 7.83 9.88 13.40
C ILE A 22 6.69 10.02 12.39
N THR A 23 5.81 9.01 12.32
CA THR A 23 4.55 9.08 11.57
C THR A 23 3.39 9.03 12.55
N ILE A 24 2.53 10.03 12.50
CA ILE A 24 1.31 10.10 13.30
C ILE A 24 0.26 9.17 12.66
N PRO A 25 -0.37 8.28 13.43
CA PRO A 25 -1.42 7.39 12.92
C PRO A 25 -2.67 8.14 12.46
N ASP A 26 -3.39 7.56 11.48
CA ASP A 26 -4.66 8.10 10.96
C ASP A 26 -5.79 8.15 12.01
N SER A 27 -5.63 7.50 13.17
CA SER A 27 -6.59 7.56 14.27
C SER A 27 -6.47 8.85 15.11
N VAL A 28 -5.31 9.55 15.03
CA VAL A 28 -5.07 10.75 15.82
C VAL A 28 -5.79 11.95 15.22
N THR A 29 -6.52 12.67 16.05
CA THR A 29 -7.29 13.88 15.69
C THR A 29 -6.71 15.15 16.28
N SER A 30 -5.95 15.05 17.40
CA SER A 30 -5.35 16.22 18.05
C SER A 30 -3.93 15.95 18.56
N ILE A 31 -3.10 16.99 18.52
CA ILE A 31 -1.71 17.02 19.00
C ILE A 31 -1.60 18.14 20.03
N GLY A 32 -1.21 17.78 21.25
CA GLY A 32 -1.08 18.70 22.38
C GLY A 32 0.16 19.62 22.29
N LYS A 33 0.27 20.52 23.28
CA LYS A 33 1.36 21.51 23.39
C LYS A 33 2.71 20.82 23.61
N GLY A 34 3.75 21.28 22.93
CA GLY A 34 5.14 20.86 23.16
C GLY A 34 5.41 19.37 22.97
N VAL A 35 4.61 18.67 22.16
CA VAL A 35 4.71 17.20 21.98
C VAL A 35 6.12 16.76 21.58
N PHE A 36 6.81 17.53 20.73
CA PHE A 36 8.17 17.25 20.28
C PHE A 36 9.19 18.29 20.79
N PHE A 37 8.90 18.90 21.92
CA PHE A 37 9.82 19.84 22.54
C PHE A 37 11.16 19.18 22.86
N SER A 38 12.27 19.88 22.59
CA SER A 38 13.63 19.37 22.85
C SER A 38 13.93 18.00 22.23
N CYS A 39 13.51 17.79 20.96
CA CYS A 39 13.89 16.63 20.16
C CYS A 39 14.95 17.05 19.13
N PRO A 40 16.25 17.19 19.49
CA PRO A 40 17.26 17.84 18.64
C PRO A 40 17.57 17.08 17.34
N LYS A 41 17.36 15.76 17.32
CA LYS A 41 17.60 14.93 16.14
C LYS A 41 16.35 14.74 15.25
N LEU A 42 15.20 15.33 15.61
CA LEU A 42 13.95 15.16 14.86
C LEU A 42 13.98 15.92 13.53
N LYS A 43 14.14 15.19 12.43
CA LYS A 43 14.23 15.75 11.07
C LYS A 43 12.89 15.85 10.37
N SER A 44 11.94 14.94 10.67
CA SER A 44 10.65 14.96 9.99
C SER A 44 9.53 14.31 10.80
N VAL A 45 8.32 14.89 10.66
CA VAL A 45 7.08 14.35 11.21
C VAL A 45 6.05 14.24 10.10
N VAL A 46 5.46 13.05 9.91
CA VAL A 46 4.35 12.84 8.97
C VAL A 46 3.04 13.00 9.72
N ILE A 47 2.21 13.96 9.29
CA ILE A 47 0.94 14.28 9.95
C ILE A 47 -0.22 14.06 8.95
N PRO A 48 -1.15 13.14 9.24
CA PRO A 48 -2.29 12.85 8.37
C PRO A 48 -3.37 13.94 8.45
N ASP A 49 -4.31 13.94 7.49
CA ASP A 49 -5.45 14.85 7.46
C ASP A 49 -6.45 14.63 8.61
N SER A 50 -6.36 13.50 9.33
CA SER A 50 -7.17 13.24 10.53
C SER A 50 -6.86 14.19 11.67
N VAL A 51 -5.63 14.72 11.73
CA VAL A 51 -5.26 15.72 12.73
C VAL A 51 -5.90 17.05 12.32
N ILE A 52 -6.89 17.47 13.10
CA ILE A 52 -7.65 18.72 12.90
C ILE A 52 -7.25 19.81 13.88
N GLU A 53 -6.59 19.44 14.97
CA GLU A 53 -6.18 20.35 16.04
C GLU A 53 -4.71 20.13 16.41
N ILE A 54 -3.95 21.22 16.47
CA ILE A 54 -2.57 21.25 16.95
C ILE A 54 -2.49 22.39 17.96
N ASP A 55 -2.36 22.01 19.22
CA ASP A 55 -2.35 22.98 20.31
C ASP A 55 -1.06 23.80 20.32
N VAL A 56 -1.20 25.08 20.57
CA VAL A 56 -0.09 26.04 20.72
C VAL A 56 -0.12 26.66 22.11
N PHE A 57 1.05 27.05 22.60
CA PHE A 57 1.09 27.95 23.76
C PHE A 57 0.72 29.35 23.28
N LYS A 58 -0.25 29.99 23.94
CA LYS A 58 -0.59 31.38 23.69
C LYS A 58 0.50 32.30 24.31
N LYS A 59 0.63 33.49 23.73
CA LYS A 59 1.54 34.52 24.27
C LYS A 59 1.13 34.79 25.71
N GLY A 60 2.07 34.64 26.67
CA GLY A 60 1.83 34.83 28.09
C GLY A 60 1.45 33.56 28.90
N GLU A 61 1.28 32.41 28.27
CA GLU A 61 0.99 31.15 28.99
C GLU A 61 2.24 30.47 29.62
N ASN A 62 3.43 30.99 29.38
CA ASN A 62 4.67 30.52 30.00
C ASN A 62 5.50 31.72 30.53
N GLU A 63 5.83 31.68 31.78
CA GLU A 63 6.65 32.71 32.47
C GLU A 63 8.09 32.84 31.90
N SER A 64 8.57 31.83 31.16
CA SER A 64 9.94 31.78 30.64
C SER A 64 10.14 32.48 29.28
N GLY A 65 9.10 33.07 28.68
CA GLY A 65 9.20 33.82 27.41
C GLY A 65 9.59 33.01 26.17
N TYR A 66 9.81 31.72 26.31
CA TYR A 66 10.15 30.86 25.18
C TYR A 66 8.89 30.41 24.42
N TRP A 67 8.88 30.68 23.11
CA TRP A 67 7.83 30.18 22.20
C TRP A 67 8.05 28.70 21.97
N TRP A 68 7.26 27.87 22.64
CA TRP A 68 7.35 26.42 22.51
C TRP A 68 6.49 25.98 21.32
N THR A 69 7.08 26.00 20.15
CA THR A 69 6.43 25.35 18.99
C THR A 69 6.34 23.85 19.23
N VAL A 70 5.32 23.22 18.66
CA VAL A 70 5.17 21.75 18.72
C VAL A 70 6.37 21.06 18.09
N PHE A 71 7.01 21.71 17.12
CA PHE A 71 8.17 21.21 16.36
C PHE A 71 9.34 22.18 16.42
N ASN A 72 10.57 21.66 16.41
CA ASN A 72 11.76 22.49 16.21
C ASN A 72 11.76 23.07 14.79
N GLN A 73 12.35 24.26 14.61
CA GLN A 73 12.45 24.92 13.28
C GLN A 73 13.16 24.08 12.22
N ASN A 74 14.05 23.17 12.62
CA ASN A 74 14.75 22.24 11.72
C ASN A 74 13.92 20.99 11.37
N THR A 75 12.71 20.84 11.93
CA THR A 75 11.85 19.71 11.68
C THR A 75 10.99 19.96 10.45
N THR A 76 11.03 19.08 9.45
CA THR A 76 10.14 19.15 8.29
C THR A 76 8.81 18.48 8.59
N VAL A 77 7.71 19.23 8.51
CA VAL A 77 6.36 18.70 8.59
C VAL A 77 5.95 18.15 7.22
N ILE A 78 5.66 16.86 7.15
CA ILE A 78 5.19 16.18 5.94
C ILE A 78 3.67 16.02 6.04
N CYS A 79 2.92 16.80 5.26
CA CYS A 79 1.46 16.85 5.35
C CYS A 79 0.81 17.16 4.00
N ASN A 80 -0.52 17.10 3.93
CA ASN A 80 -1.26 17.54 2.75
C ASN A 80 -1.43 19.07 2.75
N LYS A 81 -1.49 19.67 1.55
CA LYS A 81 -1.82 21.08 1.38
C LYS A 81 -3.19 21.38 2.02
N ASN A 82 -3.29 22.51 2.72
CA ASN A 82 -4.50 22.98 3.41
C ASN A 82 -4.97 22.14 4.62
N SER A 83 -4.19 21.15 5.09
CA SER A 83 -4.46 20.47 6.37
C SER A 83 -4.18 21.40 7.56
N ALA A 84 -4.67 21.06 8.76
CA ALA A 84 -4.33 21.80 9.99
C ALA A 84 -2.81 21.85 10.19
N ALA A 85 -2.11 20.72 9.96
CA ALA A 85 -0.65 20.65 10.03
C ALA A 85 0.05 21.58 9.02
N TYR A 86 -0.49 21.74 7.82
CA TYR A 86 0.02 22.66 6.81
C TYR A 86 -0.12 24.12 7.26
N LYS A 87 -1.31 24.51 7.74
CA LYS A 87 -1.59 25.85 8.25
C LYS A 87 -0.67 26.19 9.41
N TYR A 88 -0.65 25.30 10.42
CA TYR A 88 0.21 25.43 11.59
C TYR A 88 1.70 25.64 11.22
N ALA A 89 2.21 24.78 10.34
CA ALA A 89 3.62 24.86 9.94
C ALA A 89 3.94 26.18 9.19
N LYS A 90 3.02 26.68 8.36
CA LYS A 90 3.20 27.95 7.66
C LYS A 90 3.14 29.16 8.60
N GLU A 91 2.22 29.18 9.55
CA GLU A 91 2.08 30.25 10.56
C GLU A 91 3.28 30.31 11.49
N ASN A 92 3.98 29.19 11.71
CA ASN A 92 5.13 29.10 12.60
C ASN A 92 6.48 28.99 11.86
N ASN A 93 6.53 29.27 10.55
CA ASN A 93 7.75 29.23 9.72
C ASN A 93 8.49 27.87 9.76
N ILE A 94 7.75 26.76 9.93
CA ILE A 94 8.29 25.40 9.97
C ILE A 94 8.37 24.86 8.53
N PRO A 95 9.50 24.21 8.14
CA PRO A 95 9.64 23.63 6.82
C PRO A 95 8.54 22.61 6.50
N VAL A 96 7.90 22.73 5.33
CA VAL A 96 6.83 21.84 4.88
C VAL A 96 7.25 21.07 3.64
N LYS A 97 7.03 19.75 3.67
CA LYS A 97 7.06 18.88 2.50
C LYS A 97 5.67 18.31 2.27
N LEU A 98 5.13 18.51 1.07
CA LEU A 98 3.82 17.96 0.77
C LEU A 98 3.87 16.42 0.64
N MET A 99 2.85 15.76 1.18
CA MET A 99 2.67 14.32 0.98
C MET A 99 2.55 14.00 -0.51
N PRO A 100 3.20 12.93 -0.99
CA PRO A 100 3.04 12.50 -2.36
C PRO A 100 1.59 12.08 -2.62
N LYS A 101 0.99 12.65 -3.66
CA LYS A 101 -0.39 12.35 -4.05
C LYS A 101 -0.44 11.07 -4.89
N PRO A 102 -1.46 10.22 -4.70
CA PRO A 102 -1.71 9.12 -5.62
C PRO A 102 -1.92 9.63 -7.05
N ALA A 103 -1.35 8.91 -8.00
CA ALA A 103 -1.58 9.22 -9.42
C ALA A 103 -3.06 9.06 -9.79
N LYS A 104 -3.53 9.78 -10.79
CA LYS A 104 -4.93 9.76 -11.25
C LYS A 104 -5.34 8.32 -11.64
N LYS A 105 -6.60 7.96 -11.38
CA LYS A 105 -7.21 6.71 -11.83
C LYS A 105 -6.98 6.53 -13.34
N GLY A 106 -6.57 5.33 -13.75
CA GLY A 106 -6.22 5.04 -15.14
C GLY A 106 -4.73 5.17 -15.46
N THR A 107 -3.96 5.94 -14.68
CA THR A 107 -2.50 6.11 -14.90
C THR A 107 -1.78 4.76 -14.83
N ILE A 108 -0.84 4.55 -15.77
CA ILE A 108 0.03 3.38 -15.77
C ILE A 108 1.36 3.76 -15.11
N LEU A 109 1.71 3.00 -14.07
CA LEU A 109 2.94 3.18 -13.31
C LEU A 109 3.88 2.00 -13.56
N THR A 110 5.16 2.28 -13.66
CA THR A 110 6.20 1.24 -13.69
C THR A 110 6.73 1.02 -12.27
N VAL A 111 6.87 -0.25 -11.87
CA VAL A 111 7.42 -0.66 -10.57
C VAL A 111 8.71 -1.44 -10.84
N PRO A 112 9.88 -0.76 -10.96
CA PRO A 112 11.15 -1.39 -11.38
C PRO A 112 11.56 -2.53 -10.43
N SER A 113 11.47 -2.32 -9.12
CA SER A 113 11.83 -3.30 -8.09
C SER A 113 11.04 -4.62 -8.17
N LYS A 114 9.84 -4.59 -8.74
CA LYS A 114 8.97 -5.77 -8.94
C LYS A 114 8.90 -6.21 -10.40
N LYS A 115 9.55 -5.48 -11.30
CA LYS A 115 9.57 -5.76 -12.75
C LYS A 115 8.17 -5.86 -13.36
N ILE A 116 7.23 -5.01 -12.92
CA ILE A 116 5.83 -4.98 -13.38
C ILE A 116 5.38 -3.55 -13.73
N LYS A 117 4.36 -3.46 -14.60
CA LYS A 117 3.54 -2.25 -14.75
C LYS A 117 2.19 -2.46 -14.10
N VAL A 118 1.68 -1.41 -13.46
CA VAL A 118 0.39 -1.41 -12.79
C VAL A 118 -0.46 -0.25 -13.28
N LYS A 119 -1.79 -0.41 -13.27
CA LYS A 119 -2.76 0.66 -13.58
C LYS A 119 -3.43 1.10 -12.30
N VAL A 120 -3.47 2.38 -12.04
CA VAL A 120 -4.19 2.95 -10.88
C VAL A 120 -5.68 2.70 -11.05
N THR A 121 -6.28 2.03 -10.08
CA THR A 121 -7.71 1.69 -10.03
C THR A 121 -8.49 2.59 -9.09
N SER A 122 -7.81 3.09 -8.04
CA SER A 122 -8.33 4.14 -7.16
C SER A 122 -7.21 5.12 -6.81
N SER A 123 -7.51 6.40 -6.85
CA SER A 123 -6.65 7.52 -6.44
C SER A 123 -7.02 8.07 -5.06
N SER A 124 -7.75 7.31 -4.25
CA SER A 124 -8.06 7.66 -2.85
C SER A 124 -6.78 7.97 -2.08
N LYS A 125 -6.72 9.10 -1.38
CA LYS A 125 -5.56 9.47 -0.56
C LYS A 125 -5.26 8.44 0.53
N LYS A 126 -6.30 7.90 1.17
CA LYS A 126 -6.19 6.94 2.27
C LYS A 126 -5.87 5.52 1.81
N ASN A 127 -6.49 5.07 0.71
CA ASN A 127 -6.39 3.70 0.22
C ASN A 127 -6.26 3.66 -1.32
N PRO A 128 -5.14 4.15 -1.90
CA PRO A 128 -4.96 4.06 -3.34
C PRO A 128 -4.74 2.60 -3.76
N THR A 129 -5.33 2.21 -4.88
CA THR A 129 -5.25 0.83 -5.37
C THR A 129 -4.77 0.75 -6.81
N VAL A 130 -4.17 -0.38 -7.15
CA VAL A 130 -3.70 -0.68 -8.50
C VAL A 130 -4.05 -2.11 -8.92
N ALA A 131 -4.12 -2.31 -10.24
CA ALA A 131 -4.15 -3.62 -10.86
C ALA A 131 -2.83 -3.88 -11.61
N VAL A 132 -2.28 -5.09 -11.49
CA VAL A 132 -1.11 -5.50 -12.28
C VAL A 132 -1.53 -5.70 -13.72
N MET A 133 -0.82 -5.03 -14.66
CA MET A 133 -1.13 -5.07 -16.10
C MET A 133 -0.20 -5.98 -16.89
N LYS A 134 1.09 -5.93 -16.61
CA LYS A 134 2.09 -6.72 -17.33
C LYS A 134 3.42 -6.77 -16.60
N ILE A 135 4.23 -7.76 -16.98
CA ILE A 135 5.63 -7.86 -16.58
C ILE A 135 6.49 -6.99 -17.52
N THR A 136 7.51 -6.33 -16.99
CA THR A 136 8.47 -5.55 -17.79
C THR A 136 9.60 -6.42 -18.33
N ASN A 137 10.02 -7.44 -17.59
CA ASN A 137 11.00 -8.41 -18.04
C ASN A 137 10.32 -9.62 -18.69
N LYS A 138 10.16 -9.61 -20.00
CA LYS A 138 9.54 -10.71 -20.75
C LYS A 138 10.24 -12.07 -20.60
N LYS A 139 11.54 -12.10 -20.28
CA LYS A 139 12.32 -13.35 -20.10
C LYS A 139 12.17 -13.96 -18.70
N ALA A 140 11.47 -13.29 -17.77
CA ALA A 140 11.32 -13.79 -16.41
C ALA A 140 10.54 -15.10 -16.35
N LYS A 141 11.13 -16.10 -15.69
CA LYS A 141 10.50 -17.42 -15.44
C LYS A 141 9.62 -17.42 -14.19
N LYS A 142 9.93 -16.57 -13.20
CA LYS A 142 9.22 -16.47 -11.92
C LYS A 142 8.71 -15.06 -11.72
N LEU A 143 7.48 -14.92 -11.20
CA LEU A 143 6.88 -13.63 -10.84
C LEU A 143 6.15 -13.73 -9.52
N THR A 144 6.36 -12.74 -8.65
CA THR A 144 5.54 -12.53 -7.47
C THR A 144 4.69 -11.27 -7.69
N ILE A 145 3.37 -11.41 -7.62
CA ILE A 145 2.43 -10.29 -7.55
C ILE A 145 2.31 -9.92 -6.07
N PRO A 146 2.84 -8.76 -5.66
CA PRO A 146 2.86 -8.36 -4.26
C PRO A 146 1.49 -7.86 -3.79
N SER A 147 1.28 -7.74 -2.47
CA SER A 147 0.10 -7.10 -1.88
C SER A 147 0.12 -5.58 -2.00
N THR A 148 1.31 -4.99 -2.03
CA THR A 148 1.51 -3.54 -2.16
C THR A 148 2.66 -3.22 -3.09
N VAL A 149 2.65 -2.01 -3.65
CA VAL A 149 3.77 -1.42 -4.41
C VAL A 149 3.94 0.04 -4.03
N LYS A 150 5.20 0.51 -3.93
CA LYS A 150 5.52 1.91 -3.67
C LYS A 150 6.04 2.57 -4.95
N VAL A 151 5.42 3.67 -5.36
CA VAL A 151 5.80 4.45 -6.55
C VAL A 151 5.62 5.93 -6.25
N GLY A 152 6.64 6.74 -6.51
CA GLY A 152 6.60 8.18 -6.26
C GLY A 152 6.29 8.55 -4.81
N GLY A 153 6.78 7.75 -3.85
CA GLY A 153 6.50 7.95 -2.42
C GLY A 153 5.14 7.39 -1.95
N VAL A 154 4.20 7.08 -2.85
CA VAL A 154 2.88 6.54 -2.52
C VAL A 154 2.90 5.02 -2.46
N THR A 155 2.30 4.46 -1.41
CA THR A 155 2.05 3.01 -1.30
C THR A 155 0.66 2.68 -1.81
N TYR A 156 0.59 1.87 -2.85
CA TYR A 156 -0.67 1.40 -3.44
C TYR A 156 -0.95 -0.04 -3.01
N LYS A 157 -2.17 -0.36 -2.62
CA LYS A 157 -2.62 -1.75 -2.46
C LYS A 157 -2.83 -2.38 -3.83
N VAL A 158 -2.25 -3.55 -4.08
CA VAL A 158 -2.48 -4.33 -5.30
C VAL A 158 -3.72 -5.19 -5.07
N THR A 159 -4.82 -4.86 -5.76
CA THR A 159 -6.11 -5.53 -5.54
C THR A 159 -6.53 -6.42 -6.70
N ALA A 160 -5.90 -6.30 -7.86
CA ALA A 160 -6.28 -7.08 -9.02
C ALA A 160 -5.10 -7.43 -9.95
N VAL A 161 -5.31 -8.49 -10.71
CA VAL A 161 -4.62 -8.77 -11.97
C VAL A 161 -5.55 -8.34 -13.08
N ALA A 162 -5.09 -7.47 -13.98
CA ALA A 162 -5.90 -6.96 -15.07
C ALA A 162 -6.22 -8.05 -16.10
N SER A 163 -7.25 -7.81 -16.92
CA SER A 163 -7.54 -8.69 -18.05
C SER A 163 -6.34 -8.75 -18.99
N GLN A 164 -6.03 -9.95 -19.47
CA GLN A 164 -4.94 -10.25 -20.39
C GLN A 164 -3.53 -9.86 -19.92
N ALA A 165 -3.35 -9.59 -18.63
CA ALA A 165 -2.09 -9.08 -18.07
C ALA A 165 -0.85 -9.89 -18.47
N PHE A 166 -0.97 -11.21 -18.59
CA PHE A 166 0.10 -12.14 -18.93
C PHE A 166 -0.27 -13.06 -20.08
N LYS A 167 -1.33 -12.74 -20.84
CA LYS A 167 -1.82 -13.58 -21.96
C LYS A 167 -0.67 -13.93 -22.90
N GLY A 168 -0.55 -15.22 -23.22
CA GLY A 168 0.45 -15.74 -24.16
C GLY A 168 1.89 -15.70 -23.66
N ASN A 169 2.17 -15.40 -22.40
CA ASN A 169 3.52 -15.38 -21.88
C ASN A 169 4.11 -16.80 -21.82
N LYS A 170 5.02 -17.10 -22.75
CA LYS A 170 5.67 -18.41 -22.88
C LYS A 170 6.80 -18.65 -21.86
N ASN A 171 7.31 -17.59 -21.19
CA ASN A 171 8.47 -17.70 -20.31
C ASN A 171 8.10 -17.94 -18.83
N LEU A 172 6.91 -17.49 -18.39
CA LEU A 172 6.46 -17.70 -17.02
C LEU A 172 6.24 -19.18 -16.73
N THR A 173 6.97 -19.71 -15.75
CA THR A 173 6.83 -21.07 -15.23
C THR A 173 6.20 -21.09 -13.84
N ASN A 174 6.46 -20.05 -13.03
CA ASN A 174 6.02 -19.96 -11.65
C ASN A 174 5.41 -18.58 -11.37
N ILE A 175 4.27 -18.55 -10.69
CA ILE A 175 3.67 -17.32 -10.20
C ILE A 175 3.23 -17.45 -8.75
N THR A 176 3.48 -16.41 -7.97
CA THR A 176 2.95 -16.26 -6.61
C THR A 176 2.02 -15.06 -6.56
N ILE A 177 0.79 -15.27 -6.09
CA ILE A 177 -0.24 -14.24 -5.94
C ILE A 177 -0.43 -14.00 -4.44
N ALA A 178 -0.01 -12.82 -3.97
CA ALA A 178 -0.08 -12.45 -2.56
C ALA A 178 -1.51 -12.25 -2.06
N ARG A 179 -1.66 -12.27 -0.74
CA ARG A 179 -2.92 -11.88 -0.07
C ARG A 179 -3.26 -10.43 -0.42
N GLY A 180 -4.55 -10.10 -0.55
CA GLY A 180 -5.02 -8.75 -0.92
C GLY A 180 -5.54 -8.68 -2.35
N ILE A 181 -5.16 -9.63 -3.23
CA ILE A 181 -5.73 -9.71 -4.57
C ILE A 181 -7.17 -10.19 -4.46
N THR A 182 -8.12 -9.37 -4.92
CA THR A 182 -9.55 -9.67 -4.90
C THR A 182 -10.06 -10.18 -6.24
N LYS A 183 -9.36 -9.86 -7.34
CA LYS A 183 -9.82 -10.15 -8.69
C LYS A 183 -8.69 -10.57 -9.63
N ILE A 184 -8.93 -11.63 -10.40
CA ILE A 184 -8.14 -12.01 -11.58
C ILE A 184 -9.02 -11.77 -12.81
N GLY A 185 -8.54 -10.94 -13.74
CA GLY A 185 -9.27 -10.51 -14.94
C GLY A 185 -9.44 -11.59 -15.98
N ASN A 186 -10.24 -11.30 -17.02
CA ASN A 186 -10.45 -12.19 -18.15
C ASN A 186 -9.12 -12.54 -18.81
N GLU A 187 -8.90 -13.80 -19.13
CA GLU A 187 -7.71 -14.28 -19.84
C GLU A 187 -6.36 -13.86 -19.23
N ALA A 188 -6.33 -13.52 -17.94
CA ALA A 188 -5.14 -12.91 -17.31
C ALA A 188 -3.86 -13.74 -17.53
N PHE A 189 -3.94 -15.07 -17.53
CA PHE A 189 -2.84 -16.01 -17.77
C PHE A 189 -3.13 -16.95 -18.95
N SER A 190 -4.13 -16.64 -19.79
CA SER A 190 -4.49 -17.46 -20.93
C SER A 190 -3.30 -17.68 -21.87
N GLY A 191 -3.06 -18.93 -22.26
CA GLY A 191 -1.97 -19.29 -23.18
C GLY A 191 -0.56 -19.25 -22.57
N CYS A 192 -0.42 -19.12 -21.25
CA CYS A 192 0.86 -19.26 -20.56
C CYS A 192 1.26 -20.76 -20.51
N LYS A 193 1.60 -21.36 -21.64
CA LYS A 193 1.79 -22.82 -21.81
C LYS A 193 2.82 -23.44 -20.86
N ASN A 194 3.81 -22.66 -20.40
CA ASN A 194 4.87 -23.11 -19.50
C ASN A 194 4.58 -22.85 -18.02
N LEU A 195 3.42 -22.26 -17.67
CA LEU A 195 3.06 -21.98 -16.29
C LEU A 195 2.67 -23.29 -15.56
N LYS A 196 3.63 -23.80 -14.77
CA LYS A 196 3.54 -25.10 -14.08
C LYS A 196 3.23 -24.98 -12.59
N LYS A 197 3.65 -23.87 -11.94
CA LYS A 197 3.49 -23.67 -10.49
C LYS A 197 2.78 -22.36 -10.21
N ILE A 198 1.63 -22.43 -9.54
CA ILE A 198 0.85 -21.27 -9.12
C ILE A 198 0.66 -21.37 -7.62
N THR A 199 1.15 -20.38 -6.87
CA THR A 199 0.87 -20.24 -5.45
C THR A 199 -0.09 -19.07 -5.26
N VAL A 200 -1.21 -19.30 -4.60
CA VAL A 200 -2.20 -18.25 -4.32
C VAL A 200 -2.60 -18.28 -2.85
N THR A 201 -2.63 -17.12 -2.21
CA THR A 201 -3.10 -17.01 -0.83
C THR A 201 -4.61 -16.77 -0.83
N ALA A 202 -5.35 -17.71 -0.25
CA ALA A 202 -6.79 -17.59 -0.07
C ALA A 202 -7.15 -16.49 0.95
N GLY A 203 -8.38 -15.99 0.85
CA GLY A 203 -8.94 -14.99 1.75
C GLY A 203 -9.71 -13.93 0.96
N ASN A 204 -9.01 -13.10 0.21
CA ASN A 204 -9.64 -11.97 -0.47
C ASN A 204 -9.96 -12.22 -1.96
N LEU A 205 -9.46 -13.29 -2.57
CA LEU A 205 -9.71 -13.59 -3.97
C LEU A 205 -11.16 -14.09 -4.19
N THR A 206 -12.03 -13.13 -4.46
CA THR A 206 -13.47 -13.38 -4.66
C THR A 206 -13.82 -13.68 -6.10
N THR A 207 -13.08 -13.11 -7.06
CA THR A 207 -13.44 -13.15 -8.48
C THR A 207 -12.29 -13.68 -9.34
N ILE A 208 -12.54 -14.77 -10.06
CA ILE A 208 -11.69 -15.25 -11.16
C ILE A 208 -12.57 -15.21 -12.41
N ARG A 209 -12.18 -14.40 -13.40
CA ARG A 209 -12.97 -14.16 -14.61
C ARG A 209 -12.75 -15.24 -15.68
N LYS A 210 -13.58 -15.18 -16.73
CA LYS A 210 -13.61 -16.13 -17.84
C LYS A 210 -12.21 -16.36 -18.44
N SER A 211 -11.88 -17.62 -18.68
CA SER A 211 -10.62 -18.05 -19.32
C SER A 211 -9.32 -17.57 -18.65
N ALA A 212 -9.39 -17.15 -17.37
CA ALA A 212 -8.25 -16.57 -16.65
C ALA A 212 -6.98 -17.44 -16.71
N PHE A 213 -7.14 -18.77 -16.73
CA PHE A 213 -6.07 -19.76 -16.80
C PHE A 213 -6.18 -20.70 -18.01
N LYS A 214 -6.99 -20.37 -19.02
CA LYS A 214 -7.17 -21.22 -20.21
C LYS A 214 -5.84 -21.45 -20.91
N GLY A 215 -5.49 -22.71 -21.19
CA GLY A 215 -4.27 -23.04 -21.95
C GLY A 215 -2.95 -22.82 -21.20
N ILE A 216 -2.95 -22.81 -19.87
CA ILE A 216 -1.72 -22.98 -19.08
C ILE A 216 -1.26 -24.45 -19.17
N ASN A 217 -0.13 -24.77 -18.53
CA ASN A 217 0.38 -26.14 -18.56
C ASN A 217 -0.65 -27.16 -18.07
N LYS A 218 -0.89 -28.23 -18.84
CA LYS A 218 -1.86 -29.28 -18.50
C LYS A 218 -1.54 -30.01 -17.19
N LYS A 219 -0.25 -30.06 -16.78
CA LYS A 219 0.21 -30.65 -15.51
C LYS A 219 0.51 -29.58 -14.43
N ALA A 220 -0.20 -28.45 -14.46
CA ALA A 220 0.04 -27.37 -13.50
C ALA A 220 -0.32 -27.79 -12.06
N THR A 221 0.50 -27.35 -11.11
CA THR A 221 0.24 -27.47 -9.68
C THR A 221 -0.18 -26.11 -9.15
N ILE A 222 -1.37 -26.03 -8.55
CA ILE A 222 -1.88 -24.82 -7.91
C ILE A 222 -1.92 -25.06 -6.40
N THR A 223 -1.03 -24.37 -5.66
CA THR A 223 -0.97 -24.45 -4.20
C THR A 223 -1.78 -23.30 -3.60
N VAL A 224 -2.81 -23.62 -2.84
CA VAL A 224 -3.66 -22.65 -2.15
C VAL A 224 -3.25 -22.57 -0.68
N LYS A 225 -2.73 -21.42 -0.25
CA LYS A 225 -2.34 -21.12 1.15
C LYS A 225 -3.47 -20.39 1.87
N GLY A 226 -3.57 -20.54 3.20
CA GLY A 226 -4.54 -19.82 4.03
C GLY A 226 -5.39 -20.73 4.91
N ALA A 227 -6.35 -20.14 5.64
CA ALA A 227 -7.25 -20.88 6.52
C ALA A 227 -8.13 -21.90 5.77
N LYS A 228 -8.49 -23.03 6.40
CA LYS A 228 -9.22 -24.18 5.82
C LYS A 228 -10.46 -23.74 5.03
N LYS A 229 -11.36 -22.97 5.64
CA LYS A 229 -12.60 -22.48 4.99
C LYS A 229 -12.31 -21.65 3.72
N ALA A 230 -11.36 -20.71 3.79
CA ALA A 230 -10.98 -19.88 2.66
C ALA A 230 -10.32 -20.69 1.53
N LYS A 231 -9.47 -21.67 1.86
CA LYS A 231 -8.86 -22.61 0.90
C LYS A 231 -9.94 -23.40 0.16
N THR A 232 -10.86 -24.01 0.87
CA THR A 232 -11.96 -24.80 0.26
C THR A 232 -12.78 -23.95 -0.72
N THR A 233 -13.15 -22.73 -0.33
CA THR A 233 -13.90 -21.80 -1.18
C THR A 233 -13.12 -21.45 -2.46
N LEU A 234 -11.81 -21.17 -2.35
CA LEU A 234 -10.99 -20.82 -3.50
C LEU A 234 -10.77 -22.04 -4.43
N ILE A 235 -10.56 -23.23 -3.86
CA ILE A 235 -10.41 -24.48 -4.64
C ILE A 235 -11.66 -24.75 -5.48
N LYS A 236 -12.87 -24.57 -4.92
CA LYS A 236 -14.14 -24.68 -5.70
C LYS A 236 -14.15 -23.71 -6.89
N LYS A 237 -13.69 -22.47 -6.72
CA LYS A 237 -13.60 -21.48 -7.82
C LYS A 237 -12.56 -21.89 -8.87
N LEU A 238 -11.42 -22.44 -8.46
CA LEU A 238 -10.33 -22.86 -9.35
C LEU A 238 -10.70 -24.08 -10.20
N LYS A 239 -11.68 -24.89 -9.78
CA LYS A 239 -12.19 -26.08 -10.51
C LYS A 239 -13.31 -25.76 -11.52
N LYS A 240 -13.63 -24.48 -11.77
CA LYS A 240 -14.65 -24.11 -12.75
C LYS A 240 -14.10 -24.16 -14.18
N SER A 241 -14.82 -24.78 -15.08
CA SER A 241 -14.48 -24.83 -16.52
C SER A 241 -14.38 -23.44 -17.15
N SER A 242 -15.23 -22.52 -16.70
CA SER A 242 -15.27 -21.14 -17.19
C SER A 242 -13.94 -20.37 -17.04
N ILE A 243 -13.07 -20.76 -16.10
CA ILE A 243 -11.75 -20.14 -15.92
C ILE A 243 -10.64 -20.87 -16.69
N GLY A 244 -10.95 -21.99 -17.35
CA GLY A 244 -10.01 -22.82 -18.10
C GLY A 244 -9.43 -24.01 -17.31
N TYR A 245 -10.13 -24.45 -16.25
CA TYR A 245 -9.73 -25.62 -15.48
C TYR A 245 -9.69 -26.89 -16.36
N VAL A 246 -8.69 -27.73 -16.12
CA VAL A 246 -8.58 -29.09 -16.68
C VAL A 246 -8.30 -30.08 -15.55
N LYS A 247 -8.89 -31.31 -15.68
CA LYS A 247 -8.84 -32.35 -14.61
C LYS A 247 -7.40 -32.76 -14.21
N THR A 248 -6.43 -32.57 -15.10
CA THR A 248 -5.01 -32.92 -14.86
C THR A 248 -4.25 -31.95 -13.98
N TRP A 249 -4.82 -30.79 -13.59
CA TRP A 249 -4.18 -29.90 -12.64
C TRP A 249 -4.20 -30.49 -11.22
N LYS A 250 -3.09 -30.38 -10.53
CA LYS A 250 -2.98 -30.70 -9.11
C LYS A 250 -3.30 -29.46 -8.28
N ILE A 251 -4.46 -29.41 -7.61
CA ILE A 251 -4.87 -28.29 -6.73
C ILE A 251 -4.83 -28.78 -5.28
N LYS A 252 -3.98 -28.17 -4.45
CA LYS A 252 -3.73 -28.53 -3.05
C LYS A 252 -3.61 -27.30 -2.13
#